data_f424b4c376dcf8d7e2eaf2959f31724c
#
_entry.id   f424b4c376dcf8d7e2eaf2959f31724c
#
_cell.length_a   1.000
_cell.length_b   1.000
_cell.length_c   1.000
_cell.angle_alpha   90.00
_cell.angle_beta   90.00
_cell.angle_gamma   90.00
#
_symmetry.space_group_name_H-M   'P 1'
#
loop_
_entity.id
_entity.type
_entity.pdbx_description
1 polymer ?
#
loop_
_entity_poly.entity_id
_entity_poly.type
_entity_poly.pdbx_seq_one_letter_code
_entity_poly.pdbx_strand_id
1 'polypeptide(L)'
;MNSFYSQEELKKIGFLSVGKNVLISKKASIYNPGTMSVGNNVRIDDFCILSGKITIGSYSHISAYVALYGGEVGIEMHDFANISAKTIVYAVLDDFSGNALMGPTVPNQYRNVKTGKVILKKHAIIGANSIVFPNVTVGEGAAVGAMSMVKKSLDDWYTYAGIPARKVKSRQKKMLELEIDFFKNINS
;
A
#
# COMPACT_ATOMS: atom_id res chain seq x y z
N MET A 1 -11.17 -17.05 18.85
CA MET A 1 -9.81 -16.57 19.15
C MET A 1 -9.56 -15.32 18.31
N ASN A 2 -9.25 -14.17 18.90
CA ASN A 2 -9.01 -12.93 18.15
C ASN A 2 -7.61 -12.97 17.53
N SER A 3 -7.51 -12.92 16.21
CA SER A 3 -6.23 -12.97 15.48
C SER A 3 -5.55 -11.60 15.35
N PHE A 4 -6.18 -10.52 15.82
CA PHE A 4 -5.63 -9.17 15.77
C PHE A 4 -4.91 -8.78 17.06
N TYR A 5 -3.92 -7.91 16.94
CA TYR A 5 -3.29 -7.25 18.08
C TYR A 5 -4.33 -6.40 18.84
N SER A 6 -4.27 -6.40 20.17
CA SER A 6 -4.97 -5.42 20.99
C SER A 6 -4.35 -4.02 20.82
N GLN A 7 -5.07 -2.97 21.22
CA GLN A 7 -4.54 -1.60 21.18
C GLN A 7 -3.29 -1.43 22.06
N GLU A 8 -3.20 -2.17 23.17
CA GLU A 8 -2.02 -2.17 24.04
C GLU A 8 -0.83 -2.89 23.39
N GLU A 9 -1.07 -4.02 22.71
CA GLU A 9 -0.04 -4.73 21.96
C GLU A 9 0.49 -3.85 20.80
N LEU A 10 -0.38 -3.15 20.07
CA LEU A 10 0.01 -2.23 18.98
C LEU A 10 0.95 -1.12 19.46
N LYS A 11 0.69 -0.55 20.64
CA LYS A 11 1.59 0.45 21.23
C LYS A 11 3.00 -0.09 21.50
N LYS A 12 3.11 -1.38 21.82
CA LYS A 12 4.40 -2.03 22.11
C LYS A 12 5.20 -2.41 20.87
N ILE A 13 4.57 -2.53 19.69
CA ILE A 13 5.25 -2.85 18.42
C ILE A 13 6.23 -1.72 18.03
N GLY A 14 5.96 -0.48 18.44
CA GLY A 14 6.86 0.65 18.22
C GLY A 14 6.67 1.36 16.88
N PHE A 15 5.43 1.44 16.39
CA PHE A 15 5.10 2.29 15.24
C PHE A 15 5.42 3.77 15.53
N LEU A 16 5.76 4.53 14.50
CA LEU A 16 5.90 5.99 14.59
C LEU A 16 4.59 6.63 15.06
N SER A 17 3.46 6.18 14.52
CA SER A 17 2.13 6.53 15.00
C SER A 17 1.10 5.46 14.65
N VAL A 18 0.12 5.26 15.52
CA VAL A 18 -1.05 4.37 15.28
C VAL A 18 -2.31 5.10 15.73
N GLY A 19 -3.29 5.15 14.84
CA GLY A 19 -4.59 5.74 15.09
C GLY A 19 -5.51 4.85 15.93
N LYS A 20 -6.79 5.22 15.97
CA LYS A 20 -7.86 4.48 16.67
C LYS A 20 -8.47 3.41 15.76
N ASN A 21 -9.04 2.35 16.37
CA ASN A 21 -9.75 1.26 15.66
C ASN A 21 -8.86 0.58 14.60
N VAL A 22 -7.59 0.37 14.91
CA VAL A 22 -6.65 -0.31 14.01
C VAL A 22 -6.65 -1.80 14.31
N LEU A 23 -6.81 -2.62 13.27
CA LEU A 23 -6.82 -4.07 13.32
C LEU A 23 -5.65 -4.60 12.49
N ILE A 24 -4.58 -5.05 13.13
CA ILE A 24 -3.43 -5.68 12.48
C ILE A 24 -3.36 -7.13 12.91
N SER A 25 -3.33 -8.05 11.95
CA SER A 25 -3.20 -9.47 12.24
C SER A 25 -1.87 -9.79 12.93
N LYS A 26 -1.91 -10.64 13.95
CA LYS A 26 -0.70 -11.19 14.62
C LYS A 26 0.16 -12.05 13.69
N LYS A 27 -0.38 -12.44 12.54
CA LYS A 27 0.35 -13.18 11.49
C LYS A 27 0.97 -12.26 10.43
N ALA A 28 0.81 -10.93 10.54
CA ALA A 28 1.51 -9.99 9.67
C ALA A 28 2.96 -9.83 10.14
N SER A 29 3.89 -9.75 9.19
CA SER A 29 5.31 -9.49 9.45
C SER A 29 5.59 -8.00 9.28
N ILE A 30 6.07 -7.34 10.33
CA ILE A 30 6.31 -5.91 10.36
C ILE A 30 7.78 -5.66 10.66
N TYR A 31 8.49 -5.02 9.72
CA TYR A 31 9.91 -4.74 9.80
C TYR A 31 10.15 -3.22 9.83
N ASN A 32 10.87 -2.75 10.85
CA ASN A 32 11.15 -1.32 11.11
C ASN A 32 9.87 -0.49 11.40
N PRO A 33 9.01 -0.89 12.35
CA PRO A 33 7.76 -0.20 12.65
C PRO A 33 7.94 1.28 13.01
N GLY A 34 9.08 1.67 13.58
CA GLY A 34 9.42 3.07 13.89
C GLY A 34 9.46 4.02 12.70
N THR A 35 9.41 3.50 11.46
CA THR A 35 9.29 4.29 10.22
C THR A 35 7.90 4.25 9.61
N MET A 36 6.92 3.66 10.32
CA MET A 36 5.57 3.44 9.83
C MET A 36 4.54 4.25 10.61
N SER A 37 3.61 4.88 9.89
CA SER A 37 2.45 5.56 10.44
C SER A 37 1.16 4.92 9.94
N VAL A 38 0.22 4.68 10.84
CA VAL A 38 -1.09 4.07 10.52
C VAL A 38 -2.20 4.98 11.03
N GLY A 39 -3.12 5.35 10.15
CA GLY A 39 -4.28 6.18 10.43
C GLY A 39 -5.36 5.47 11.26
N ASN A 40 -6.55 6.06 11.30
CA ASN A 40 -7.69 5.49 12.03
C ASN A 40 -8.48 4.49 11.16
N ASN A 41 -9.14 3.52 11.80
CA ASN A 41 -10.02 2.56 11.12
C ASN A 41 -9.30 1.81 9.99
N VAL A 42 -8.08 1.35 10.25
CA VAL A 42 -7.25 0.59 9.29
C VAL A 42 -7.30 -0.88 9.63
N ARG A 43 -7.41 -1.72 8.60
CA ARG A 43 -7.32 -3.17 8.74
C ARG A 43 -6.19 -3.75 7.90
N ILE A 44 -5.33 -4.58 8.51
CA ILE A 44 -4.24 -5.31 7.87
C ILE A 44 -4.42 -6.79 8.19
N ASP A 45 -4.67 -7.58 7.17
CA ASP A 45 -5.01 -9.01 7.30
C ASP A 45 -3.78 -9.92 7.46
N ASP A 46 -4.05 -11.23 7.52
CA ASP A 46 -3.06 -12.29 7.73
C ASP A 46 -1.98 -12.31 6.64
N PHE A 47 -0.77 -12.65 7.04
CA PHE A 47 0.39 -12.89 6.15
C PHE A 47 0.82 -11.70 5.30
N CYS A 48 0.42 -10.49 5.70
CA CYS A 48 0.97 -9.28 5.09
C CYS A 48 2.43 -9.07 5.51
N ILE A 49 3.23 -8.49 4.62
CA ILE A 49 4.60 -8.05 4.88
C ILE A 49 4.66 -6.54 4.74
N LEU A 50 5.06 -5.85 5.81
CA LEU A 50 5.32 -4.42 5.80
C LEU A 50 6.79 -4.19 6.14
N SER A 51 7.53 -3.56 5.24
CA SER A 51 8.97 -3.35 5.42
C SER A 51 9.41 -1.96 4.98
N GLY A 52 10.13 -1.24 5.83
CA GLY A 52 10.65 0.10 5.57
C GLY A 52 9.62 1.20 5.84
N LYS A 53 9.79 2.36 5.22
CA LYS A 53 8.95 3.53 5.46
C LYS A 53 7.58 3.37 4.80
N ILE A 54 6.51 3.36 5.62
CA ILE A 54 5.14 3.17 5.13
C ILE A 54 4.20 4.12 5.90
N THR A 55 3.39 4.87 5.15
CA THR A 55 2.32 5.68 5.71
C THR A 55 0.98 5.18 5.18
N ILE A 56 0.05 4.85 6.07
CA ILE A 56 -1.28 4.34 5.73
C ILE A 56 -2.31 5.32 6.26
N GLY A 57 -3.10 5.90 5.37
CA GLY A 57 -4.22 6.78 5.70
C GLY A 57 -5.38 6.04 6.37
N SER A 58 -6.35 6.80 6.83
CA SER A 58 -7.52 6.27 7.54
C SER A 58 -8.48 5.55 6.57
N TYR A 59 -9.29 4.63 7.14
CA TYR A 59 -10.30 3.85 6.40
C TYR A 59 -9.69 2.99 5.28
N SER A 60 -8.47 2.51 5.47
CA SER A 60 -7.74 1.70 4.51
C SER A 60 -7.76 0.22 4.89
N HIS A 61 -7.83 -0.65 3.89
CA HIS A 61 -7.74 -2.09 4.05
C HIS A 61 -6.60 -2.66 3.22
N ILE A 62 -5.72 -3.40 3.88
CA ILE A 62 -4.64 -4.18 3.29
C ILE A 62 -4.99 -5.65 3.48
N SER A 63 -5.46 -6.29 2.39
CA SER A 63 -5.95 -7.66 2.41
C SER A 63 -4.80 -8.67 2.56
N ALA A 64 -5.16 -9.91 2.86
CA ALA A 64 -4.19 -10.97 3.15
C ALA A 64 -3.13 -11.18 2.06
N TYR A 65 -1.92 -11.53 2.48
CA TYR A 65 -0.75 -11.79 1.62
C TYR A 65 -0.27 -10.58 0.81
N VAL A 66 -0.63 -9.37 1.17
CA VAL A 66 -0.06 -8.16 0.56
C VAL A 66 1.35 -7.92 1.09
N ALA A 67 2.28 -7.57 0.20
CA ALA A 67 3.62 -7.18 0.57
C ALA A 67 3.92 -5.72 0.18
N LEU A 68 4.34 -4.91 1.14
CA LEU A 68 4.72 -3.52 0.98
C LEU A 68 6.21 -3.36 1.27
N TYR A 69 7.01 -3.13 0.25
CA TYR A 69 8.46 -2.90 0.35
C TYR A 69 8.77 -1.42 0.17
N GLY A 70 8.68 -0.65 1.26
CA GLY A 70 8.82 0.81 1.26
C GLY A 70 10.26 1.31 1.16
N GLY A 71 11.23 0.52 1.63
CA GLY A 71 12.61 0.98 1.73
C GLY A 71 12.73 2.29 2.52
N GLU A 72 13.64 3.17 2.12
CA GLU A 72 13.83 4.51 2.72
C GLU A 72 12.94 5.57 2.06
N VAL A 73 12.64 5.43 0.77
CA VAL A 73 11.84 6.40 -0.01
C VAL A 73 10.34 6.33 0.30
N GLY A 74 9.85 5.16 0.63
CA GLY A 74 8.54 4.94 1.22
C GLY A 74 7.40 4.61 0.27
N ILE A 75 6.34 4.07 0.89
CA ILE A 75 5.00 3.88 0.32
C ILE A 75 4.04 4.76 1.12
N GLU A 76 3.22 5.53 0.43
CA GLU A 76 2.20 6.38 1.02
C GLU A 76 0.82 6.01 0.47
N MET A 77 -0.07 5.65 1.37
CA MET A 77 -1.48 5.40 1.08
C MET A 77 -2.32 6.49 1.73
N HIS A 78 -3.11 7.20 0.94
CA HIS A 78 -4.05 8.19 1.46
C HIS A 78 -5.33 7.52 1.97
N ASP A 79 -6.21 8.31 2.59
CA ASP A 79 -7.47 7.82 3.15
C ASP A 79 -8.31 7.06 2.12
N PHE A 80 -9.01 6.02 2.56
CA PHE A 80 -9.84 5.15 1.72
C PHE A 80 -9.09 4.41 0.60
N ALA A 81 -7.75 4.44 0.57
CA ALA A 81 -6.99 3.64 -0.37
C ALA A 81 -6.96 2.16 0.09
N ASN A 82 -7.15 1.23 -0.85
CA ASN A 82 -7.27 -0.19 -0.55
C ASN A 82 -6.38 -1.05 -1.45
N ILE A 83 -5.86 -2.13 -0.88
CA ILE A 83 -5.03 -3.09 -1.60
C ILE A 83 -5.61 -4.50 -1.41
N SER A 84 -6.01 -5.12 -2.52
CA SER A 84 -6.55 -6.48 -2.52
C SER A 84 -5.46 -7.53 -2.36
N ALA A 85 -5.87 -8.73 -1.99
CA ALA A 85 -5.01 -9.84 -1.60
C ALA A 85 -3.90 -10.17 -2.61
N LYS A 86 -2.76 -10.62 -2.10
CA LYS A 86 -1.59 -11.08 -2.87
C LYS A 86 -0.98 -10.01 -3.80
N THR A 87 -1.24 -8.74 -3.54
CA THR A 87 -0.64 -7.63 -4.27
C THR A 87 0.73 -7.29 -3.68
N ILE A 88 1.68 -6.92 -4.53
CA ILE A 88 3.01 -6.50 -4.11
C ILE A 88 3.25 -5.07 -4.55
N VAL A 89 3.72 -4.22 -3.63
CA VAL A 89 4.10 -2.83 -3.90
C VAL A 89 5.58 -2.64 -3.60
N TYR A 90 6.33 -2.28 -4.63
CA TYR A 90 7.75 -2.02 -4.52
C TYR A 90 8.06 -0.52 -4.62
N ALA A 91 8.62 0.07 -3.58
CA ALA A 91 9.31 1.34 -3.65
C ALA A 91 10.82 1.15 -3.86
N VAL A 92 11.29 -0.10 -3.77
CA VAL A 92 12.69 -0.52 -3.93
C VAL A 92 12.72 -1.77 -4.78
N LEU A 93 13.59 -1.82 -5.79
CA LEU A 93 13.73 -2.95 -6.70
C LEU A 93 15.19 -3.10 -7.15
N ASP A 94 15.68 -4.33 -7.27
CA ASP A 94 17.01 -4.58 -7.84
C ASP A 94 17.06 -4.22 -9.34
N ASP A 95 18.25 -4.07 -9.87
CA ASP A 95 18.47 -3.79 -11.28
C ASP A 95 18.39 -5.07 -12.13
N PHE A 96 17.45 -5.08 -13.08
CA PHE A 96 17.25 -6.20 -14.01
C PHE A 96 18.00 -6.02 -15.35
N SER A 97 18.82 -4.96 -15.49
CA SER A 97 19.54 -4.68 -16.76
C SER A 97 20.76 -5.59 -16.98
N GLY A 98 21.26 -6.22 -15.92
CA GLY A 98 22.50 -7.00 -15.95
C GLY A 98 23.77 -6.15 -15.77
N ASN A 99 23.65 -4.84 -15.49
CA ASN A 99 24.79 -3.94 -15.28
C ASN A 99 25.27 -3.92 -13.82
N ALA A 100 24.61 -4.63 -12.92
CA ALA A 100 24.94 -4.72 -11.50
C ALA A 100 24.59 -6.09 -10.92
N LEU A 101 25.19 -6.43 -9.79
CA LEU A 101 24.80 -7.61 -9.04
C LEU A 101 23.48 -7.35 -8.29
N MET A 102 22.77 -8.42 -7.93
CA MET A 102 21.47 -8.35 -7.29
C MET A 102 21.46 -9.05 -5.92
N GLY A 103 20.51 -8.67 -5.09
CA GLY A 103 20.22 -9.31 -3.81
C GLY A 103 20.86 -8.62 -2.61
N PRO A 104 20.19 -8.67 -1.45
CA PRO A 104 20.60 -7.95 -0.25
C PRO A 104 21.89 -8.48 0.40
N THR A 105 22.38 -9.64 -0.01
CA THR A 105 23.61 -10.26 0.48
C THR A 105 24.86 -9.75 -0.26
N VAL A 106 24.67 -8.98 -1.34
CA VAL A 106 25.76 -8.39 -2.12
C VAL A 106 26.08 -6.99 -1.55
N PRO A 107 27.37 -6.64 -1.36
CA PRO A 107 27.76 -5.29 -0.93
C PRO A 107 27.22 -4.19 -1.86
N ASN A 108 26.79 -3.07 -1.28
CA ASN A 108 26.09 -1.99 -2.01
C ASN A 108 26.89 -1.43 -3.20
N GLN A 109 28.22 -1.42 -3.12
CA GLN A 109 29.10 -0.92 -4.21
C GLN A 109 28.97 -1.72 -5.52
N TYR A 110 28.43 -2.93 -5.49
CA TYR A 110 28.23 -3.79 -6.67
C TYR A 110 26.75 -3.82 -7.12
N ARG A 111 25.89 -3.08 -6.45
CA ARG A 111 24.44 -3.09 -6.69
C ARG A 111 23.99 -1.76 -7.30
N ASN A 112 22.95 -1.84 -8.10
CA ASN A 112 22.25 -0.67 -8.64
C ASN A 112 20.75 -0.78 -8.28
N VAL A 113 20.42 -0.48 -7.04
CA VAL A 113 19.04 -0.57 -6.54
C VAL A 113 18.22 0.61 -7.05
N LYS A 114 17.14 0.32 -7.75
CA LYS A 114 16.17 1.31 -8.21
C LYS A 114 15.20 1.64 -7.08
N THR A 115 15.12 2.91 -6.73
CA THR A 115 14.21 3.39 -5.68
C THR A 115 13.27 4.44 -6.24
N GLY A 116 12.07 4.51 -5.70
CA GLY A 116 11.09 5.53 -6.06
C GLY A 116 9.86 5.42 -5.19
N LYS A 117 9.47 6.53 -4.55
CA LYS A 117 8.29 6.58 -3.69
C LYS A 117 7.06 6.11 -4.46
N VAL A 118 6.23 5.29 -3.83
CA VAL A 118 4.93 4.90 -4.37
C VAL A 118 3.83 5.60 -3.58
N ILE A 119 2.88 6.18 -4.30
CA ILE A 119 1.75 6.90 -3.70
C ILE A 119 0.45 6.31 -4.22
N LEU A 120 -0.41 5.87 -3.32
CA LEU A 120 -1.81 5.54 -3.61
C LEU A 120 -2.66 6.70 -3.09
N LYS A 121 -3.20 7.51 -4.00
CA LYS A 121 -4.05 8.63 -3.62
C LYS A 121 -5.39 8.16 -3.06
N LYS A 122 -6.15 9.08 -2.50
CA LYS A 122 -7.45 8.84 -1.87
C LYS A 122 -8.38 8.03 -2.78
N HIS A 123 -9.11 7.06 -2.22
CA HIS A 123 -10.02 6.15 -2.96
C HIS A 123 -9.37 5.27 -4.03
N ALA A 124 -8.05 5.25 -4.14
CA ALA A 124 -7.36 4.33 -5.04
C ALA A 124 -7.57 2.88 -4.58
N ILE A 125 -7.71 1.95 -5.54
CA ILE A 125 -7.81 0.53 -5.24
C ILE A 125 -6.94 -0.29 -6.18
N ILE A 126 -6.16 -1.22 -5.61
CA ILE A 126 -5.35 -2.17 -6.37
C ILE A 126 -5.99 -3.56 -6.27
N GLY A 127 -6.35 -4.12 -7.41
CA GLY A 127 -6.92 -5.47 -7.52
C GLY A 127 -5.90 -6.57 -7.21
N ALA A 128 -6.42 -7.72 -6.80
CA ALA A 128 -5.63 -8.87 -6.32
C ALA A 128 -4.57 -9.35 -7.32
N ASN A 129 -3.49 -9.92 -6.80
CA ASN A 129 -2.35 -10.45 -7.59
C ASN A 129 -1.69 -9.40 -8.52
N SER A 130 -1.79 -8.12 -8.21
CA SER A 130 -1.16 -7.05 -8.99
C SER A 130 0.23 -6.70 -8.44
N ILE A 131 1.04 -6.06 -9.29
CA ILE A 131 2.36 -5.57 -8.91
C ILE A 131 2.45 -4.07 -9.23
N VAL A 132 2.88 -3.27 -8.25
CA VAL A 132 3.13 -1.84 -8.42
C VAL A 132 4.63 -1.59 -8.29
N PHE A 133 5.20 -0.92 -9.29
CA PHE A 133 6.63 -0.64 -9.40
C PHE A 133 7.03 0.67 -8.71
N PRO A 134 8.35 0.87 -8.46
CA PRO A 134 8.85 2.12 -7.90
C PRO A 134 8.50 3.36 -8.73
N ASN A 135 8.40 4.50 -8.06
CA ASN A 135 8.12 5.80 -8.67
C ASN A 135 6.75 5.88 -9.37
N VAL A 136 5.74 5.19 -8.83
CA VAL A 136 4.36 5.18 -9.34
C VAL A 136 3.46 5.95 -8.40
N THR A 137 2.64 6.84 -8.96
CA THR A 137 1.47 7.41 -8.29
C THR A 137 0.21 6.81 -8.89
N VAL A 138 -0.59 6.14 -8.07
CA VAL A 138 -1.94 5.71 -8.42
C VAL A 138 -2.88 6.85 -8.08
N GLY A 139 -3.50 7.43 -9.09
CA GLY A 139 -4.31 8.64 -9.00
C GLY A 139 -5.52 8.49 -8.06
N GLU A 140 -6.11 9.63 -7.67
CA GLU A 140 -7.31 9.65 -6.82
C GLU A 140 -8.47 8.90 -7.49
N GLY A 141 -9.11 8.04 -6.73
CA GLY A 141 -10.19 7.21 -7.26
C GLY A 141 -9.79 6.28 -8.40
N ALA A 142 -8.52 6.12 -8.73
CA ALA A 142 -8.10 5.15 -9.74
C ALA A 142 -8.29 3.71 -9.25
N ALA A 143 -8.70 2.83 -10.17
CA ALA A 143 -8.88 1.41 -9.90
C ALA A 143 -7.98 0.57 -10.80
N VAL A 144 -7.21 -0.32 -10.22
CA VAL A 144 -6.39 -1.29 -10.95
C VAL A 144 -7.09 -2.64 -10.88
N GLY A 145 -7.41 -3.22 -12.03
CA GLY A 145 -7.95 -4.58 -12.13
C GLY A 145 -6.98 -5.63 -11.60
N ALA A 146 -7.50 -6.77 -11.18
CA ALA A 146 -6.67 -7.88 -10.71
C ALA A 146 -5.64 -8.32 -11.76
N MET A 147 -4.54 -8.95 -11.31
CA MET A 147 -3.46 -9.48 -12.17
C MET A 147 -2.87 -8.43 -13.10
N SER A 148 -2.63 -7.23 -12.59
CA SER A 148 -2.09 -6.11 -13.37
C SER A 148 -0.67 -5.74 -12.95
N MET A 149 0.12 -5.20 -13.91
CA MET A 149 1.46 -4.69 -13.66
C MET A 149 1.49 -3.18 -13.87
N VAL A 150 1.62 -2.41 -12.78
CA VAL A 150 1.63 -0.94 -12.81
C VAL A 150 3.07 -0.42 -12.80
N LYS A 151 3.54 0.03 -13.97
CA LYS A 151 4.91 0.53 -14.18
C LYS A 151 4.99 2.04 -14.42
N LYS A 152 3.86 2.71 -14.56
CA LYS A 152 3.74 4.16 -14.77
C LYS A 152 2.62 4.70 -13.92
N SER A 153 2.69 5.96 -13.55
CA SER A 153 1.63 6.63 -12.82
C SER A 153 0.32 6.61 -13.58
N LEU A 154 -0.77 6.54 -12.84
CA LEU A 154 -2.13 6.41 -13.33
C LEU A 154 -2.91 7.69 -13.03
N ASP A 155 -3.72 8.14 -14.01
CA ASP A 155 -4.57 9.31 -13.84
C ASP A 155 -5.70 9.06 -12.84
N ASP A 156 -6.21 10.14 -12.27
CA ASP A 156 -7.33 10.13 -11.35
C ASP A 156 -8.62 9.64 -12.04
N TRP A 157 -9.44 8.87 -11.32
CA TRP A 157 -10.80 8.46 -11.73
C TRP A 157 -10.88 7.62 -13.01
N TYR A 158 -9.87 6.76 -13.25
CA TYR A 158 -9.91 5.77 -14.32
C TYR A 158 -9.70 4.36 -13.79
N THR A 159 -10.21 3.39 -14.53
CA THR A 159 -9.90 1.97 -14.36
C THR A 159 -8.77 1.57 -15.31
N TYR A 160 -7.80 0.84 -14.78
CA TYR A 160 -6.65 0.29 -15.50
C TYR A 160 -6.59 -1.22 -15.33
N ALA A 161 -6.09 -1.95 -16.32
CA ALA A 161 -5.88 -3.38 -16.22
C ALA A 161 -4.77 -3.85 -17.18
N GLY A 162 -4.23 -5.03 -16.92
CA GLY A 162 -3.31 -5.75 -17.82
C GLY A 162 -1.82 -5.68 -17.43
N ILE A 163 -0.99 -6.32 -18.24
CA ILE A 163 0.46 -6.47 -18.11
C ILE A 163 1.14 -5.97 -19.37
N PRO A 164 1.66 -4.73 -19.41
CA PRO A 164 1.53 -3.70 -18.40
C PRO A 164 0.11 -3.09 -18.36
N ALA A 165 -0.26 -2.50 -17.23
CA ALA A 165 -1.58 -1.89 -17.03
C ALA A 165 -1.82 -0.75 -18.04
N ARG A 166 -3.02 -0.75 -18.63
CA ARG A 166 -3.50 0.24 -19.59
C ARG A 166 -4.84 0.81 -19.14
N LYS A 167 -5.12 2.04 -19.51
CA LYS A 167 -6.39 2.71 -19.25
C LYS A 167 -7.52 1.96 -19.97
N VAL A 168 -8.59 1.63 -19.24
CA VAL A 168 -9.75 0.89 -19.76
C VAL A 168 -10.96 1.79 -19.92
N LYS A 169 -11.38 2.47 -18.82
CA LYS A 169 -12.57 3.34 -18.81
C LYS A 169 -12.52 4.34 -17.66
N SER A 170 -13.32 5.40 -17.75
CA SER A 170 -13.56 6.30 -16.61
C SER A 170 -14.29 5.60 -15.47
N ARG A 171 -14.10 6.08 -14.26
CA ARG A 171 -14.73 5.57 -13.04
C ARG A 171 -15.78 6.56 -12.52
N GLN A 172 -16.89 6.05 -11.99
CA GLN A 172 -17.90 6.87 -11.34
C GLN A 172 -17.37 7.54 -10.07
N LYS A 173 -17.86 8.75 -9.76
CA LYS A 173 -17.42 9.55 -8.60
C LYS A 173 -18.43 9.59 -7.46
N LYS A 174 -19.51 8.80 -7.50
CA LYS A 174 -20.56 8.78 -6.47
C LYS A 174 -20.01 8.54 -5.06
N MET A 175 -18.87 7.86 -4.93
CA MET A 175 -18.23 7.64 -3.63
C MET A 175 -17.82 8.93 -2.92
N LEU A 176 -17.63 10.05 -3.62
CA LEU A 176 -17.34 11.35 -3.00
C LEU A 176 -18.57 11.89 -2.24
N GLU A 177 -19.77 11.72 -2.80
CA GLU A 177 -21.02 12.08 -2.14
C GLU A 177 -21.27 11.19 -0.93
N LEU A 178 -21.02 9.86 -1.08
CA LEU A 178 -21.15 8.90 0.00
C LEU A 178 -20.15 9.15 1.14
N GLU A 179 -18.95 9.63 0.84
CA GLU A 179 -17.99 10.01 1.86
C GLU A 179 -18.47 11.23 2.67
N ILE A 180 -19.01 12.23 2.02
CA ILE A 180 -19.58 13.39 2.71
C ILE A 180 -20.72 12.96 3.66
N ASP A 181 -21.60 12.11 3.18
CA ASP A 181 -22.70 11.56 3.98
C ASP A 181 -22.20 10.71 5.14
N PHE A 182 -21.23 9.83 4.87
CA PHE A 182 -20.57 9.01 5.88
C PHE A 182 -20.01 9.86 7.03
N PHE A 183 -19.25 10.93 6.75
CA PHE A 183 -18.69 11.76 7.80
C PHE A 183 -19.71 12.61 8.54
N LYS A 184 -20.84 12.97 7.93
CA LYS A 184 -21.96 13.61 8.65
C LYS A 184 -22.55 12.67 9.69
N ASN A 185 -22.75 11.40 9.33
CA ASN A 185 -23.42 10.42 10.19
C ASN A 185 -22.54 9.90 11.36
N ILE A 186 -21.22 9.90 11.23
CA ILE A 186 -20.34 9.49 12.36
C ILE A 186 -20.05 10.65 13.33
N ASN A 187 -20.31 11.89 12.95
CA ASN A 187 -20.10 13.07 13.82
C ASN A 187 -21.42 13.57 14.47
N SER A 188 -22.54 12.94 14.15
CA SER A 188 -23.87 13.14 14.77
C SER A 188 -24.08 12.13 15.91
#